data_4cf4488ee921ef9f6f076f3a8e28ae53
#
_entry.id   4cf4488ee921ef9f6f076f3a8e28ae53
#
_cell.length_a   1.000
_cell.length_b   1.000
_cell.length_c   1.000
_cell.angle_alpha   90.00
_cell.angle_beta   90.00
_cell.angle_gamma   90.00
#
_symmetry.space_group_name_H-M   'P 1'
#
loop_
_entity.id
_entity.type
_entity.pdbx_description
1 polymer ?
#
loop_
_entity_poly.entity_id
_entity_poly.type
_entity_poly.pdbx_seq_one_letter_code
_entity_poly.pdbx_strand_id
1 'polypeptide(L)'
;MGSDTYPPYIYLNNDGVPAGIDVEIATEAFRRMGYAARFEPIDWEQKTDLVESGTIDCIWGCFSMDGREEVYRWAGPYMVSRQVAAVDADSSIRTLGDLAGKTIAVQSTGKPEEIFLSGSDPRIPQTVEVFSTEDAACSMRCWPAAMWMPSLPMRRPSCNT
;
A
#
# COMPACT_ATOMS: atom_id res chain seq x y z
N MET A 1 10.65 11.94 -8.76
CA MET A 1 9.55 10.95 -8.70
C MET A 1 9.10 10.78 -7.27
N GLY A 2 7.81 10.61 -7.06
CA GLY A 2 7.22 10.44 -5.73
C GLY A 2 6.91 8.99 -5.40
N SER A 3 7.11 8.60 -4.15
CA SER A 3 6.74 7.29 -3.64
C SER A 3 6.45 7.34 -2.14
N ASP A 4 5.70 6.36 -1.68
CA ASP A 4 5.54 6.06 -0.26
C ASP A 4 6.64 5.09 0.21
N THR A 5 6.79 4.94 1.51
CA THR A 5 7.72 3.97 2.11
C THR A 5 7.09 2.58 2.15
N TYR A 6 7.65 1.64 1.37
CA TYR A 6 7.13 0.28 1.25
C TYR A 6 8.27 -0.77 1.15
N PRO A 7 8.90 -1.15 2.28
CA PRO A 7 9.95 -2.17 2.27
C PRO A 7 9.42 -3.54 1.80
N PRO A 8 10.20 -4.31 1.04
CA PRO A 8 11.60 -4.09 0.62
C PRO A 8 11.72 -3.34 -0.70
N TYR A 9 10.64 -2.80 -1.24
CA TYR A 9 10.60 -2.20 -2.58
C TYR A 9 11.18 -0.80 -2.61
N ILE A 10 10.72 0.06 -1.70
CA ILE A 10 11.23 1.42 -1.54
C ILE A 10 11.21 1.84 -0.06
N TYR A 11 12.32 2.33 0.45
CA TYR A 11 12.48 2.80 1.82
C TYR A 11 13.73 3.67 1.94
N LEU A 12 13.87 4.38 3.04
CA LEU A 12 15.13 5.03 3.40
C LEU A 12 15.96 4.06 4.24
N ASN A 13 17.23 3.88 3.84
CA ASN A 13 18.19 3.11 4.63
C ASN A 13 18.60 3.86 5.91
N ASN A 14 19.50 3.28 6.70
CA ASN A 14 19.97 3.88 7.96
C ASN A 14 20.68 5.25 7.78
N ASP A 15 21.15 5.53 6.57
CA ASP A 15 21.83 6.79 6.22
C ASP A 15 20.85 7.81 5.63
N GLY A 16 19.54 7.49 5.60
CA GLY A 16 18.52 8.35 5.00
C GLY A 16 18.51 8.37 3.47
N VAL A 17 19.17 7.39 2.85
CA VAL A 17 19.26 7.28 1.38
C VAL A 17 18.18 6.32 0.87
N PRO A 18 17.46 6.68 -0.22
CA PRO A 18 16.50 5.78 -0.86
C PRO A 18 17.17 4.46 -1.27
N ALA A 19 16.52 3.35 -0.92
CA ALA A 19 16.99 1.99 -1.18
C ALA A 19 15.79 1.06 -1.45
N GLY A 20 16.06 -0.10 -2.05
CA GLY A 20 15.08 -1.12 -2.32
C GLY A 20 14.99 -1.48 -3.80
N ILE A 21 14.20 -2.51 -4.10
CA ILE A 21 14.08 -3.09 -5.44
C ILE A 21 13.63 -2.05 -6.46
N ASP A 22 12.63 -1.26 -6.14
CA ASP A 22 12.08 -0.24 -7.01
C ASP A 22 13.06 0.92 -7.24
N VAL A 23 13.85 1.27 -6.22
CA VAL A 23 14.89 2.29 -6.32
C VAL A 23 15.97 1.86 -7.31
N GLU A 24 16.42 0.60 -7.25
CA GLU A 24 17.42 0.06 -8.16
C GLU A 24 16.90 0.00 -9.60
N ILE A 25 15.67 -0.51 -9.80
CA ILE A 25 15.03 -0.60 -11.13
C ILE A 25 14.86 0.80 -11.73
N ALA A 26 14.29 1.75 -10.97
CA ALA A 26 14.08 3.10 -11.47
C ALA A 26 15.40 3.80 -11.79
N THR A 27 16.39 3.70 -10.90
CA THR A 27 17.70 4.31 -11.10
C THR A 27 18.34 3.81 -12.39
N GLU A 28 18.32 2.50 -12.63
CA GLU A 28 18.89 1.92 -13.85
C GLU A 28 18.09 2.30 -15.10
N ALA A 29 16.76 2.31 -15.02
CA ALA A 29 15.91 2.70 -16.13
C ALA A 29 16.17 4.16 -16.55
N PHE A 30 16.18 5.09 -15.61
CA PHE A 30 16.44 6.50 -15.89
C PHE A 30 17.87 6.75 -16.36
N ARG A 31 18.87 6.06 -15.79
CA ARG A 31 20.25 6.11 -16.24
C ARG A 31 20.39 5.74 -17.72
N ARG A 32 19.70 4.69 -18.19
CA ARG A 32 19.71 4.29 -19.60
C ARG A 32 19.10 5.33 -20.52
N MET A 33 18.17 6.13 -20.01
CA MET A 33 17.56 7.24 -20.75
C MET A 33 18.35 8.55 -20.65
N GLY A 34 19.48 8.55 -19.92
CA GLY A 34 20.31 9.75 -19.72
C GLY A 34 19.84 10.68 -18.60
N TYR A 35 18.98 10.19 -17.71
CA TYR A 35 18.47 10.96 -16.57
C TYR A 35 19.03 10.43 -15.24
N ALA A 36 19.07 11.30 -14.24
CA ALA A 36 19.31 10.94 -12.85
C ALA A 36 17.96 10.83 -12.12
N ALA A 37 17.71 9.68 -11.50
CA ALA A 37 16.52 9.47 -10.70
C ALA A 37 16.65 10.21 -9.35
N ARG A 38 15.63 10.98 -8.98
CA ARG A 38 15.50 11.59 -7.66
C ARG A 38 14.21 11.10 -7.02
N PHE A 39 14.32 10.53 -5.83
CA PHE A 39 13.20 9.99 -5.07
C PHE A 39 12.78 10.98 -4.00
N GLU A 40 11.50 11.29 -3.94
CA GLU A 40 10.87 12.16 -2.95
C GLU A 40 9.84 11.35 -2.18
N PRO A 41 9.98 11.19 -0.87
CA PRO A 41 8.91 10.67 -0.03
C PRO A 41 7.70 11.61 -0.11
N ILE A 42 6.53 11.08 -0.38
CA ILE A 42 5.31 11.85 -0.51
C ILE A 42 4.22 11.31 0.43
N ASP A 43 3.29 12.18 0.80
CA ASP A 43 2.01 11.75 1.30
C ASP A 43 1.25 11.03 0.19
N TRP A 44 0.95 9.75 0.42
CA TRP A 44 0.35 8.91 -0.60
C TRP A 44 -1.05 9.36 -1.02
N GLU A 45 -1.78 10.02 -0.15
CA GLU A 45 -3.10 10.56 -0.47
C GLU A 45 -3.02 11.69 -1.50
N GLN A 46 -1.92 12.46 -1.50
CA GLN A 46 -1.70 13.59 -2.40
C GLN A 46 -1.04 13.20 -3.75
N LYS A 47 -0.77 11.93 -3.98
CA LYS A 47 -0.03 11.45 -5.16
C LYS A 47 -0.53 11.99 -6.49
N THR A 48 -1.85 12.07 -6.66
CA THR A 48 -2.49 12.54 -7.91
C THR A 48 -2.26 14.02 -8.09
N ASP A 49 -2.54 14.82 -7.07
CA ASP A 49 -2.39 16.28 -7.12
C ASP A 49 -0.93 16.69 -7.35
N LEU A 50 0.01 15.95 -6.77
CA LEU A 50 1.44 16.20 -6.95
C LEU A 50 1.92 15.94 -8.38
N VAL A 51 1.37 14.92 -9.06
CA VAL A 51 1.67 14.67 -10.48
C VAL A 51 0.98 15.71 -11.37
N GLU A 52 -0.30 15.99 -11.13
CA GLU A 52 -1.07 16.94 -11.92
C GLU A 52 -0.52 18.36 -11.84
N SER A 53 -0.03 18.78 -10.68
CA SER A 53 0.63 20.07 -10.48
C SER A 53 2.05 20.14 -11.05
N GLY A 54 2.63 18.99 -11.44
CA GLY A 54 4.03 18.91 -11.88
C GLY A 54 5.05 19.06 -10.75
N THR A 55 4.62 18.96 -9.49
CA THR A 55 5.53 18.94 -8.32
C THR A 55 6.43 17.71 -8.35
N ILE A 56 5.91 16.59 -8.82
CA ILE A 56 6.67 15.38 -9.15
C ILE A 56 6.39 15.01 -10.61
N ASP A 57 7.40 14.47 -11.30
CA ASP A 57 7.27 14.07 -12.72
C ASP A 57 6.52 12.75 -12.90
N CYS A 58 6.61 11.85 -11.92
CA CYS A 58 5.93 10.55 -11.94
C CYS A 58 5.80 9.96 -10.53
N ILE A 59 4.87 9.04 -10.38
CA ILE A 59 4.76 8.13 -9.25
C ILE A 59 5.53 6.86 -9.61
N TRP A 60 6.36 6.38 -8.68
CA TRP A 60 7.08 5.12 -8.82
C TRP A 60 6.99 4.32 -7.52
N GLY A 61 6.59 3.06 -7.61
CA GLY A 61 6.42 2.17 -6.47
C GLY A 61 5.42 1.08 -6.78
N CYS A 62 5.04 0.28 -5.79
CA CYS A 62 4.09 -0.82 -5.91
C CYS A 62 2.66 -0.34 -6.20
N PHE A 63 2.47 0.51 -7.21
CA PHE A 63 1.20 1.13 -7.57
C PHE A 63 0.47 0.29 -8.63
N SER A 64 -0.71 -0.23 -8.28
CA SER A 64 -1.50 -1.07 -9.18
C SER A 64 -2.13 -0.27 -10.31
N MET A 65 -2.04 -0.79 -11.53
CA MET A 65 -2.76 -0.28 -12.71
C MET A 65 -4.26 -0.62 -12.66
N ASP A 66 -4.61 -1.75 -12.06
CA ASP A 66 -5.97 -2.31 -12.13
C ASP A 66 -7.04 -1.30 -11.74
N GLY A 67 -7.95 -0.98 -12.67
CA GLY A 67 -9.04 -0.03 -12.51
C GLY A 67 -8.60 1.44 -12.51
N ARG A 68 -7.34 1.73 -12.89
CA ARG A 68 -6.78 3.09 -12.98
C ARG A 68 -6.14 3.35 -14.34
N GLU A 69 -6.43 2.52 -15.33
CA GLU A 69 -5.84 2.57 -16.67
C GLU A 69 -6.06 3.91 -17.35
N GLU A 70 -7.25 4.50 -17.13
CA GLU A 70 -7.65 5.78 -17.73
C GLU A 70 -7.28 7.00 -16.85
N VAL A 71 -6.86 6.77 -15.59
CA VAL A 71 -6.54 7.88 -14.66
C VAL A 71 -5.12 8.39 -14.85
N TYR A 72 -4.20 7.49 -15.18
CA TYR A 72 -2.80 7.83 -15.35
C TYR A 72 -2.28 7.38 -16.71
N ARG A 73 -1.21 8.05 -17.18
CA ARG A 73 -0.42 7.52 -18.28
C ARG A 73 0.62 6.56 -17.72
N TRP A 74 0.51 5.29 -18.05
CA TRP A 74 1.35 4.22 -17.55
C TRP A 74 2.55 3.93 -18.43
N ALA A 75 3.70 3.65 -17.79
CA ALA A 75 4.90 3.09 -18.41
C ALA A 75 5.19 1.74 -17.73
N GLY A 76 4.85 0.66 -18.37
CA GLY A 76 4.96 -0.69 -17.80
C GLY A 76 3.66 -1.46 -17.95
N PRO A 77 3.41 -2.54 -17.19
CA PRO A 77 3.97 -2.88 -15.87
C PRO A 77 5.39 -3.44 -15.92
N TYR A 78 6.20 -3.15 -14.92
CA TYR A 78 7.53 -3.72 -14.74
C TYR A 78 7.57 -4.89 -13.76
N MET A 79 6.51 -5.09 -12.99
CA MET A 79 6.36 -6.16 -12.00
C MET A 79 4.89 -6.56 -11.90
N VAL A 80 4.63 -7.79 -11.50
CA VAL A 80 3.29 -8.29 -11.17
C VAL A 80 3.29 -8.81 -9.74
N SER A 81 2.20 -8.56 -9.02
CA SER A 81 1.99 -9.05 -7.67
C SER A 81 0.54 -9.50 -7.47
N ARG A 82 0.26 -10.10 -6.33
CA ARG A 82 -1.11 -10.48 -5.96
C ARG A 82 -1.50 -9.76 -4.69
N GLN A 83 -2.73 -9.30 -4.61
CA GLN A 83 -3.31 -8.87 -3.36
C GLN A 83 -3.61 -10.11 -2.50
N VAL A 84 -3.12 -10.11 -1.28
CA VAL A 84 -3.32 -11.21 -0.33
C VAL A 84 -3.71 -10.63 1.02
N ALA A 85 -4.59 -11.32 1.74
CA ALA A 85 -4.82 -11.03 3.15
C ALA A 85 -3.84 -11.91 3.97
N ALA A 86 -2.99 -11.25 4.76
CA ALA A 86 -2.14 -11.96 5.70
C ALA A 86 -2.92 -12.22 6.98
N VAL A 87 -2.79 -13.38 7.58
CA VAL A 87 -3.44 -13.79 8.83
C VAL A 87 -2.41 -14.48 9.72
N ASP A 88 -2.70 -14.54 11.02
CA ASP A 88 -1.88 -15.31 11.95
C ASP A 88 -1.74 -16.76 11.47
N ALA A 89 -0.56 -17.35 11.69
CA ALA A 89 -0.27 -18.73 11.25
C ALA A 89 -1.23 -19.75 11.87
N ASP A 90 -1.66 -19.50 13.09
CA ASP A 90 -2.60 -20.35 13.84
C ASP A 90 -4.07 -19.96 13.61
N SER A 91 -4.34 -18.95 12.78
CA SER A 91 -5.69 -18.51 12.42
C SER A 91 -6.48 -19.62 11.73
N SER A 92 -7.77 -19.67 11.97
CA SER A 92 -8.70 -20.55 11.25
C SER A 92 -9.12 -19.98 9.89
N ILE A 93 -8.76 -18.74 9.56
CA ILE A 93 -9.09 -18.10 8.28
C ILE A 93 -8.28 -18.75 7.16
N ARG A 94 -8.96 -19.27 6.13
CA ARG A 94 -8.36 -19.88 4.95
C ARG A 94 -8.87 -19.30 3.65
N THR A 95 -10.03 -18.66 3.68
CA THR A 95 -10.69 -18.05 2.52
C THR A 95 -11.14 -16.64 2.84
N LEU A 96 -11.46 -15.84 1.81
CA LEU A 96 -12.04 -14.51 2.01
C LEU A 96 -13.40 -14.58 2.72
N GLY A 97 -14.14 -15.68 2.54
CA GLY A 97 -15.43 -15.90 3.23
C GLY A 97 -15.29 -15.99 4.75
N ASP A 98 -14.15 -16.47 5.24
CA ASP A 98 -13.89 -16.60 6.68
C ASP A 98 -13.64 -15.24 7.37
N LEU A 99 -13.57 -14.15 6.60
CA LEU A 99 -13.45 -12.78 7.10
C LEU A 99 -14.78 -12.23 7.65
N ALA A 100 -15.88 -12.98 7.55
CA ALA A 100 -17.18 -12.55 8.06
C ALA A 100 -17.09 -12.08 9.53
N GLY A 101 -17.51 -10.85 9.81
CA GLY A 101 -17.46 -10.24 11.15
C GLY A 101 -16.05 -9.99 11.68
N LYS A 102 -15.05 -9.93 10.79
CA LYS A 102 -13.66 -9.58 11.13
C LYS A 102 -13.35 -8.16 10.70
N THR A 103 -12.34 -7.57 11.35
CA THR A 103 -11.77 -6.29 10.95
C THR A 103 -10.50 -6.54 10.12
N ILE A 104 -10.38 -5.90 8.98
CA ILE A 104 -9.18 -5.92 8.15
C ILE A 104 -8.52 -4.55 8.13
N ALA A 105 -7.19 -4.52 8.27
CA ALA A 105 -6.41 -3.30 8.12
C ALA A 105 -5.91 -3.18 6.68
N VAL A 106 -6.08 -2.01 6.08
CA VAL A 106 -5.67 -1.70 4.71
C VAL A 106 -5.01 -0.33 4.66
N GLN A 107 -4.15 -0.12 3.66
CA GLN A 107 -3.63 1.22 3.40
C GLN A 107 -4.71 2.07 2.72
N SER A 108 -4.90 3.30 3.22
CA SER A 108 -5.79 4.30 2.64
C SER A 108 -5.43 4.58 1.18
N THR A 109 -6.43 4.82 0.34
CA THR A 109 -6.31 5.02 -1.11
C THR A 109 -5.56 3.91 -1.87
N GLY A 110 -5.31 2.79 -1.20
CA GLY A 110 -4.73 1.59 -1.79
C GLY A 110 -5.76 0.71 -2.50
N LYS A 111 -5.29 -0.20 -3.36
CA LYS A 111 -6.19 -1.14 -4.05
C LYS A 111 -6.95 -2.08 -3.10
N PRO A 112 -6.37 -2.58 -2.00
CA PRO A 112 -7.13 -3.37 -1.03
C PRO A 112 -8.32 -2.62 -0.43
N GLU A 113 -8.15 -1.34 -0.05
CA GLU A 113 -9.24 -0.52 0.47
C GLU A 113 -10.39 -0.44 -0.53
N GLU A 114 -10.09 -0.11 -1.77
CA GLU A 114 -11.08 -0.03 -2.86
C GLU A 114 -11.85 -1.36 -3.01
N ILE A 115 -11.15 -2.50 -3.01
CA ILE A 115 -11.76 -3.82 -3.14
C ILE A 115 -12.72 -4.10 -1.97
N PHE A 116 -12.32 -3.83 -0.74
CA PHE A 116 -13.14 -4.10 0.44
C PHE A 116 -14.31 -3.13 0.59
N LEU A 117 -14.12 -1.85 0.27
CA LEU A 117 -15.18 -0.84 0.40
C LEU A 117 -16.18 -0.89 -0.76
N SER A 118 -15.75 -1.25 -1.98
CA SER A 118 -16.65 -1.32 -3.13
C SER A 118 -17.68 -2.45 -3.05
N GLY A 119 -17.40 -3.49 -2.25
CA GLY A 119 -18.22 -4.71 -2.22
C GLY A 119 -18.30 -5.42 -3.57
N SER A 120 -17.38 -5.12 -4.49
CA SER A 120 -17.39 -5.65 -5.86
C SER A 120 -17.01 -7.12 -5.97
N ASP A 121 -16.27 -7.65 -5.01
CA ASP A 121 -15.90 -9.06 -4.98
C ASP A 121 -16.89 -9.87 -4.13
N PRO A 122 -17.69 -10.77 -4.77
CA PRO A 122 -18.71 -11.54 -4.06
C PRO A 122 -18.14 -12.56 -3.05
N ARG A 123 -16.83 -12.77 -3.07
CA ARG A 123 -16.15 -13.65 -2.10
C ARG A 123 -15.90 -12.96 -0.76
N ILE A 124 -16.03 -11.63 -0.71
CA ILE A 124 -15.82 -10.83 0.49
C ILE A 124 -17.16 -10.64 1.19
N PRO A 125 -17.33 -11.09 2.44
CA PRO A 125 -18.55 -10.86 3.20
C PRO A 125 -18.78 -9.37 3.48
N GLN A 126 -20.02 -8.92 3.36
CA GLN A 126 -20.40 -7.52 3.66
C GLN A 126 -20.24 -7.13 5.14
N THR A 127 -20.03 -8.12 6.00
CA THR A 127 -19.81 -7.92 7.45
C THR A 127 -18.35 -7.71 7.82
N VAL A 128 -17.44 -7.58 6.85
CA VAL A 128 -16.04 -7.23 7.10
C VAL A 128 -15.97 -5.74 7.45
N GLU A 129 -15.34 -5.45 8.58
CA GLU A 129 -15.01 -4.09 8.97
C GLU A 129 -13.67 -3.68 8.39
N VAL A 130 -13.60 -2.50 7.78
CA VAL A 130 -12.37 -1.98 7.15
C VAL A 130 -11.75 -0.90 8.04
N PHE A 131 -10.51 -1.11 8.43
CA PHE A 131 -9.70 -0.14 9.13
C PHE A 131 -8.65 0.42 8.16
N SER A 132 -8.86 1.64 7.70
CA SER A 132 -7.93 2.33 6.79
C SER A 132 -6.85 3.05 7.58
N THR A 133 -5.60 2.98 7.09
CA THR A 133 -4.45 3.67 7.67
C THR A 133 -3.61 4.30 6.56
N GLU A 134 -3.08 5.49 6.82
CA GLU A 134 -2.21 6.22 5.88
C GLU A 134 -0.85 5.53 5.69
N ASP A 135 -0.35 4.86 6.73
CA ASP A 135 0.95 4.21 6.73
C ASP A 135 0.83 2.70 6.45
N ALA A 136 1.36 2.25 5.30
CA ALA A 136 1.43 0.84 4.94
C ALA A 136 2.22 0.00 5.97
N ALA A 137 3.25 0.57 6.61
CA ALA A 137 4.00 -0.11 7.66
C ALA A 137 3.20 -0.22 8.95
N CYS A 138 2.30 0.73 9.23
CA CYS A 138 1.38 0.66 10.36
C CYS A 138 0.36 -0.46 10.15
N SER A 139 -0.17 -0.64 8.94
CA SER A 139 -1.08 -1.76 8.63
C SER A 139 -0.45 -3.12 8.92
N MET A 140 0.86 -3.28 8.65
CA MET A 140 1.59 -4.51 8.95
C MET A 140 2.00 -4.66 10.42
N ARG A 141 2.29 -3.56 11.14
CA ARG A 141 2.72 -3.58 12.54
C ARG A 141 1.54 -3.69 13.52
N CYS A 142 0.39 -3.14 13.16
CA CYS A 142 -0.83 -3.25 13.96
C CYS A 142 -1.51 -4.62 13.83
N TRP A 143 -1.00 -5.48 12.96
CA TRP A 143 -1.52 -6.77 12.61
C TRP A 143 -1.77 -7.73 13.79
N PRO A 144 -0.84 -7.90 14.76
CA PRO A 144 -1.10 -8.81 15.90
C PRO A 144 -2.21 -8.33 16.85
N ALA A 145 -2.47 -7.02 16.88
CA ALA A 145 -3.42 -6.43 17.82
C ALA A 145 -4.83 -6.28 17.24
N ALA A 146 -4.97 -6.04 15.95
CA ALA A 146 -6.28 -5.73 15.33
C ALA A 146 -7.10 -6.99 15.03
N MET A 147 -6.46 -8.14 14.81
CA MET A 147 -7.17 -9.36 14.40
C MET A 147 -7.64 -10.26 15.54
N TRP A 148 -7.35 -9.90 16.80
CA TRP A 148 -7.65 -10.79 17.95
C TRP A 148 -8.39 -10.13 19.10
N MET A 149 -9.31 -9.20 18.87
CA MET A 149 -10.17 -8.72 19.95
C MET A 149 -11.65 -8.99 19.65
N PRO A 150 -12.22 -10.04 20.22
CA PRO A 150 -13.65 -10.05 20.45
C PRO A 150 -13.96 -9.03 21.55
N SER A 151 -14.68 -7.97 21.23
CA SER A 151 -15.45 -7.10 22.14
C SER A 151 -14.73 -6.50 23.35
N LEU A 152 -13.57 -5.84 23.19
CA LEU A 152 -13.04 -4.94 24.21
C LEU A 152 -12.91 -3.52 23.65
N PRO A 153 -13.17 -2.46 24.46
CA PRO A 153 -13.10 -1.09 23.98
C PRO A 153 -11.68 -0.77 23.53
N MET A 154 -11.55 -0.32 22.26
CA MET A 154 -10.29 0.02 21.66
C MET A 154 -9.53 1.07 22.48
N ARG A 155 -8.43 0.67 23.10
CA ARG A 155 -7.36 1.62 23.41
C ARG A 155 -6.58 1.82 22.11
N ARG A 156 -6.68 3.01 21.54
CA ARG A 156 -5.84 3.42 20.41
C ARG A 156 -4.38 3.25 20.79
N PRO A 157 -3.57 2.46 20.07
CA PRO A 157 -2.13 2.57 20.23
C PRO A 157 -1.75 3.99 19.77
N SER A 158 -1.11 4.74 20.65
CA SER A 158 -0.46 5.98 20.28
C SER A 158 0.70 5.61 19.35
N CYS A 159 0.56 5.86 18.06
CA CYS A 159 1.70 6.01 17.17
C CYS A 159 2.42 7.28 17.63
N ASN A 160 3.38 7.14 18.53
CA ASN A 160 4.32 8.21 18.82
C ASN A 160 5.35 8.21 17.70
N THR A 161 5.43 9.35 17.05
CA THR A 161 6.48 9.80 16.12
C THR A 161 7.87 9.54 16.63
#